data_e9a7f32b33e7d03240ce6da6fee6aa84
#
_entry.id   e9a7f32b33e7d03240ce6da6fee6aa84
#
_cell.length_a   1.000
_cell.length_b   1.000
_cell.length_c   1.000
_cell.angle_alpha   90.00
_cell.angle_beta   90.00
_cell.angle_gamma   90.00
#
_symmetry.space_group_name_H-M   'P 1'
#
loop_
_entity.id
_entity.type
_entity.pdbx_description
1 polymer ?
#
loop_
_entity_poly.entity_id
_entity_poly.type
_entity_poly.pdbx_seq_one_letter_code
_entity_poly.pdbx_strand_id
1 'polypeptide(L)'
;VCGGTGFWIQALVENQALPAIPPDPALREALATKTKEELFEMLKKLDPERAKTIDQKNPRRLIRAIEIAQDPNNASRVTKQPNCQTAKLPNCRLFLALCPPKDILDAKIKARLDARFAEGMINEVARLHAESVSWERLDAFGLEYRWISRYLRGMIDEQEMKERLFFDSIHYAKRQMTWIRRWQKSNPNLHIVATKEAALALTEEFLKKEICPRTLSGS
;
A
#
# COMPACT_ATOMS: atom_id res chain seq x y z
N VAL A 1 3.73 -12.23 8.48
CA VAL A 1 3.78 -11.12 7.52
C VAL A 1 3.64 -9.81 8.29
N CYS A 2 4.52 -8.85 8.04
CA CYS A 2 4.51 -7.54 8.67
C CYS A 2 4.58 -6.45 7.60
N GLY A 3 3.86 -5.35 7.77
CA GLY A 3 3.90 -4.21 6.87
C GLY A 3 2.75 -3.22 7.07
N GLY A 4 2.82 -2.09 6.37
CA GLY A 4 1.82 -1.01 6.44
C GLY A 4 0.99 -0.86 5.16
N THR A 5 1.27 -1.62 4.10
CA THR A 5 0.53 -1.54 2.83
C THR A 5 -0.60 -2.55 2.84
N GLY A 6 -1.76 -2.10 3.28
CA GLY A 6 -2.92 -2.94 3.48
C GLY A 6 -3.37 -3.75 2.27
N PHE A 7 -3.28 -3.18 1.07
CA PHE A 7 -3.62 -3.88 -0.16
C PHE A 7 -2.82 -5.19 -0.36
N TRP A 8 -1.51 -5.15 -0.11
CA TRP A 8 -0.67 -6.34 -0.25
C TRP A 8 -0.97 -7.38 0.82
N ILE A 9 -1.20 -6.94 2.05
CA ILE A 9 -1.56 -7.84 3.15
C ILE A 9 -2.89 -8.52 2.84
N GLN A 10 -3.89 -7.75 2.43
CA GLN A 10 -5.20 -8.29 2.07
C GLN A 10 -5.14 -9.25 0.88
N ALA A 11 -4.43 -8.88 -0.18
CA ALA A 11 -4.26 -9.75 -1.35
C ALA A 11 -3.64 -11.10 -1.00
N LEU A 12 -2.63 -11.09 -0.12
CA LEU A 12 -1.98 -12.31 0.36
C LEU A 12 -2.92 -13.15 1.24
N VAL A 13 -3.63 -12.51 2.16
CA VAL A 13 -4.50 -13.19 3.13
C VAL A 13 -5.75 -13.76 2.48
N GLU A 14 -6.36 -13.01 1.57
CA GLU A 14 -7.58 -13.40 0.86
C GLU A 14 -7.29 -14.21 -0.41
N ASN A 15 -6.01 -14.47 -0.70
CA ASN A 15 -5.56 -15.14 -1.92
C ASN A 15 -6.19 -14.52 -3.18
N GLN A 16 -6.19 -13.18 -3.23
CA GLN A 16 -6.79 -12.46 -4.35
C GLN A 16 -6.01 -12.73 -5.63
N ALA A 17 -6.70 -13.19 -6.66
CA ALA A 17 -6.16 -13.31 -7.98
C ALA A 17 -5.89 -11.92 -8.56
N LEU A 18 -4.63 -11.54 -8.68
CA LEU A 18 -4.23 -10.31 -9.34
C LEU A 18 -3.93 -10.61 -10.82
N PRO A 19 -4.41 -9.77 -11.76
CA PRO A 19 -4.11 -9.98 -13.18
C PRO A 19 -2.60 -9.99 -13.43
N ALA A 20 -2.06 -11.09 -13.95
CA ALA A 20 -0.65 -11.26 -14.28
C ALA A 20 -0.27 -10.60 -15.61
N ILE A 21 -0.87 -9.45 -15.91
CA ILE A 21 -0.66 -8.67 -17.12
C ILE A 21 0.46 -7.68 -16.88
N PRO A 22 1.58 -7.77 -17.61
CA PRO A 22 2.68 -6.82 -17.47
C PRO A 22 2.25 -5.40 -17.85
N PRO A 23 2.91 -4.37 -17.35
CA PRO A 23 2.67 -3.00 -17.79
C PRO A 23 3.08 -2.81 -19.25
N ASP A 24 2.23 -2.12 -20.02
CA ASP A 24 2.54 -1.69 -21.39
C ASP A 24 2.92 -0.20 -21.38
N PRO A 25 4.23 0.14 -21.48
CA PRO A 25 4.68 1.53 -21.45
C PRO A 25 4.12 2.37 -22.59
N ALA A 26 4.03 1.82 -23.80
CA ALA A 26 3.56 2.56 -24.99
C ALA A 26 2.08 2.90 -24.87
N LEU A 27 1.27 1.93 -24.45
CA LEU A 27 -0.16 2.16 -24.18
C LEU A 27 -0.35 3.19 -23.07
N ARG A 28 0.43 3.11 -21.99
CA ARG A 28 0.35 4.07 -20.87
C ARG A 28 0.69 5.48 -21.28
N GLU A 29 1.71 5.66 -22.13
CA GLU A 29 2.10 6.96 -22.66
C GLU A 29 0.98 7.55 -23.53
N ALA A 30 0.41 6.76 -24.43
CA ALA A 30 -0.73 7.16 -25.25
C ALA A 30 -1.97 7.51 -24.42
N LEU A 31 -2.23 6.79 -23.35
CA LEU A 31 -3.38 7.04 -22.46
C LEU A 31 -3.11 8.20 -21.49
N ALA A 32 -1.86 8.53 -21.16
CA ALA A 32 -1.52 9.61 -20.24
C ALA A 32 -1.89 11.00 -20.78
N THR A 33 -2.04 11.16 -22.10
CA THR A 33 -2.50 12.40 -22.74
C THR A 33 -3.99 12.63 -22.66
N LYS A 34 -4.78 11.61 -22.30
CA LYS A 34 -6.25 11.67 -22.24
C LYS A 34 -6.77 12.18 -20.92
N THR A 35 -7.92 12.83 -20.96
CA THR A 35 -8.66 13.23 -19.77
C THR A 35 -9.22 12.01 -19.04
N LYS A 36 -9.53 12.17 -17.76
CA LYS A 36 -10.14 11.07 -16.96
C LYS A 36 -11.54 10.70 -17.47
N GLU A 37 -12.27 11.65 -18.04
CA GLU A 37 -13.57 11.45 -18.66
C GLU A 37 -13.44 10.56 -19.92
N GLU A 38 -12.49 10.85 -20.80
CA GLU A 38 -12.21 10.03 -21.99
C GLU A 38 -11.75 8.61 -21.61
N LEU A 39 -10.85 8.50 -20.62
CA LEU A 39 -10.40 7.20 -20.11
C LEU A 39 -11.58 6.38 -19.55
N PHE A 40 -12.49 7.03 -18.83
CA PHE A 40 -13.66 6.36 -18.28
C PHE A 40 -14.61 5.87 -19.36
N GLU A 41 -14.91 6.68 -20.39
CA GLU A 41 -15.74 6.25 -21.53
C GLU A 41 -15.08 5.12 -22.34
N MET A 42 -13.74 5.13 -22.48
CA MET A 42 -13.01 4.01 -23.08
C MET A 42 -13.19 2.73 -22.27
N LEU A 43 -12.99 2.81 -20.94
CA LEU A 43 -13.16 1.65 -20.06
C LEU A 43 -14.60 1.12 -20.11
N LYS A 44 -15.59 2.00 -20.12
CA LYS A 44 -17.02 1.63 -20.18
C LYS A 44 -17.37 0.83 -21.43
N LYS A 45 -16.70 1.09 -22.56
CA LYS A 45 -16.85 0.33 -23.80
C LYS A 45 -16.14 -1.03 -23.74
N LEU A 46 -14.99 -1.11 -23.07
CA LEU A 46 -14.15 -2.31 -23.00
C LEU A 46 -14.60 -3.29 -21.89
N ASP A 47 -14.92 -2.74 -20.72
CA ASP A 47 -15.33 -3.51 -19.54
C ASP A 47 -16.39 -2.73 -18.75
N PRO A 48 -17.68 -2.85 -19.12
CA PRO A 48 -18.79 -2.15 -18.46
C PRO A 48 -18.93 -2.52 -16.97
N GLU A 49 -18.64 -3.77 -16.60
CA GLU A 49 -18.78 -4.23 -15.22
C GLU A 49 -17.70 -3.61 -14.33
N ARG A 50 -16.47 -3.54 -14.81
CA ARG A 50 -15.40 -2.86 -14.10
C ARG A 50 -15.66 -1.36 -13.98
N ALA A 51 -16.23 -0.74 -15.00
CA ALA A 51 -16.57 0.67 -14.99
C ALA A 51 -17.57 1.06 -13.89
N LYS A 52 -18.48 0.16 -13.49
CA LYS A 52 -19.45 0.40 -12.40
C LYS A 52 -18.81 0.57 -11.02
N THR A 53 -17.64 -0.04 -10.80
CA THR A 53 -17.03 -0.16 -9.47
C THR A 53 -15.74 0.62 -9.32
N ILE A 54 -15.13 1.11 -10.42
CA ILE A 54 -13.85 1.78 -10.41
C ILE A 54 -13.95 3.22 -9.92
N ASP A 55 -12.88 3.70 -9.28
CA ASP A 55 -12.72 5.11 -8.93
C ASP A 55 -12.43 5.93 -10.19
N GLN A 56 -13.44 6.61 -10.71
CA GLN A 56 -13.39 7.43 -11.93
C GLN A 56 -12.47 8.66 -11.80
N LYS A 57 -12.16 9.09 -10.57
CA LYS A 57 -11.30 10.25 -10.31
C LYS A 57 -9.81 9.94 -10.37
N ASN A 58 -9.44 8.67 -10.53
CA ASN A 58 -8.05 8.23 -10.51
C ASN A 58 -7.58 7.75 -11.90
N PRO A 59 -6.89 8.61 -12.68
CA PRO A 59 -6.44 8.26 -14.03
C PRO A 59 -5.56 7.01 -14.06
N ARG A 60 -4.68 6.82 -13.07
CA ARG A 60 -3.80 5.64 -13.00
C ARG A 60 -4.58 4.33 -12.89
N ARG A 61 -5.71 4.35 -12.16
CA ARG A 61 -6.60 3.18 -12.04
C ARG A 61 -7.36 2.93 -13.34
N LEU A 62 -7.82 4.00 -14.00
CA LEU A 62 -8.50 3.89 -15.30
C LEU A 62 -7.56 3.32 -16.36
N ILE A 63 -6.34 3.87 -16.49
CA ILE A 63 -5.32 3.37 -17.42
C ILE A 63 -5.03 1.89 -17.15
N ARG A 64 -4.81 1.50 -15.89
CA ARG A 64 -4.58 0.10 -15.55
C ARG A 64 -5.75 -0.82 -15.88
N ALA A 65 -6.99 -0.36 -15.69
CA ALA A 65 -8.17 -1.13 -16.03
C ALA A 65 -8.32 -1.30 -17.55
N ILE A 66 -8.03 -0.26 -18.34
CA ILE A 66 -8.02 -0.32 -19.81
C ILE A 66 -6.93 -1.28 -20.30
N GLU A 67 -5.71 -1.18 -19.75
CA GLU A 67 -4.58 -2.07 -20.05
C GLU A 67 -4.95 -3.55 -19.81
N ILE A 68 -5.66 -3.84 -18.73
CA ILE A 68 -6.16 -5.18 -18.41
C ILE A 68 -7.25 -5.60 -19.39
N ALA A 69 -8.20 -4.71 -19.71
CA ALA A 69 -9.33 -5.02 -20.58
C ALA A 69 -8.90 -5.23 -22.04
N GLN A 70 -7.83 -4.59 -22.49
CA GLN A 70 -7.30 -4.72 -23.85
C GLN A 70 -6.38 -5.92 -24.04
N ASP A 71 -5.88 -6.57 -22.97
CA ASP A 71 -5.01 -7.73 -23.11
C ASP A 71 -5.82 -8.91 -23.69
N PRO A 72 -5.45 -9.43 -24.89
CA PRO A 72 -6.16 -10.50 -25.55
C PRO A 72 -6.17 -11.81 -24.73
N ASN A 73 -5.25 -11.95 -23.80
CA ASN A 73 -5.16 -13.10 -22.91
C ASN A 73 -5.80 -12.85 -21.53
N ASN A 74 -6.52 -11.75 -21.35
CA ASN A 74 -7.11 -11.37 -20.07
C ASN A 74 -7.92 -12.52 -19.45
N ALA A 75 -8.88 -13.08 -20.17
CA ALA A 75 -9.71 -14.19 -19.70
C ALA A 75 -8.86 -15.41 -19.30
N SER A 76 -7.84 -15.76 -20.10
CA SER A 76 -6.96 -16.88 -19.83
C SER A 76 -6.00 -16.63 -18.64
N ARG A 77 -5.59 -15.38 -18.44
CA ARG A 77 -4.64 -15.03 -17.35
C ARG A 77 -5.34 -14.81 -16.01
N VAL A 78 -6.58 -14.37 -16.02
CA VAL A 78 -7.40 -14.28 -14.80
C VAL A 78 -7.78 -15.69 -14.32
N THR A 79 -8.07 -16.62 -15.23
CA THR A 79 -8.45 -18.00 -14.89
C THR A 79 -7.27 -18.93 -14.70
N LYS A 80 -6.12 -18.64 -15.33
CA LYS A 80 -4.86 -19.44 -15.24
C LYS A 80 -3.85 -18.85 -14.27
N GLN A 81 -4.25 -18.05 -13.29
CA GLN A 81 -3.31 -17.87 -12.21
C GLN A 81 -2.93 -19.25 -11.72
N PRO A 82 -1.63 -19.58 -11.73
CA PRO A 82 -1.23 -20.82 -11.12
C PRO A 82 -1.86 -20.79 -9.75
N ASN A 83 -2.63 -21.82 -9.49
CA ASN A 83 -3.07 -22.13 -8.16
C ASN A 83 -1.82 -21.97 -7.29
N CYS A 84 -1.55 -20.75 -6.85
CA CYS A 84 -0.67 -20.59 -5.73
C CYS A 84 -1.43 -21.35 -4.67
N GLN A 85 -1.11 -22.64 -4.60
CA GLN A 85 -1.38 -23.45 -3.45
C GLN A 85 -0.56 -22.84 -2.31
N THR A 86 -0.84 -21.57 -2.03
CA THR A 86 -0.75 -21.15 -0.67
C THR A 86 -1.67 -22.15 0.00
N ALA A 87 -1.06 -23.19 0.55
CA ALA A 87 -1.69 -24.21 1.33
C ALA A 87 -2.80 -23.49 2.07
N LYS A 88 -4.06 -23.93 1.93
CA LYS A 88 -5.21 -23.27 2.54
C LYS A 88 -4.73 -22.81 3.90
N LEU A 89 -4.40 -21.51 4.01
CA LEU A 89 -3.85 -21.00 5.25
C LEU A 89 -4.83 -21.44 6.31
N PRO A 90 -4.42 -22.12 7.37
CA PRO A 90 -5.35 -22.70 8.33
C PRO A 90 -6.38 -21.65 8.72
N ASN A 91 -7.62 -22.04 8.95
CA ASN A 91 -8.71 -21.12 9.35
C ASN A 91 -8.38 -20.30 10.60
N CYS A 92 -7.35 -20.71 11.31
CA CYS A 92 -6.78 -20.13 12.49
C CYS A 92 -5.78 -19.04 12.14
N ARG A 93 -6.24 -17.77 12.15
CA ARG A 93 -5.42 -16.60 11.82
C ARG A 93 -5.72 -15.45 12.77
N LEU A 94 -4.68 -14.83 13.27
CA LEU A 94 -4.75 -13.60 14.05
C LEU A 94 -4.12 -12.47 13.25
N PHE A 95 -4.84 -11.37 13.09
CA PHE A 95 -4.33 -10.14 12.50
C PHE A 95 -4.31 -9.04 13.54
N LEU A 96 -3.15 -8.44 13.74
CA LEU A 96 -2.94 -7.37 14.67
C LEU A 96 -2.54 -6.10 13.93
N ALA A 97 -3.28 -5.02 14.15
CA ALA A 97 -2.95 -3.69 13.67
C ALA A 97 -2.55 -2.81 14.85
N LEU A 98 -1.26 -2.47 14.95
CA LEU A 98 -0.75 -1.59 16.00
C LEU A 98 -1.06 -0.14 15.62
N CYS A 99 -1.97 0.49 16.37
CA CYS A 99 -2.49 1.81 16.13
C CYS A 99 -2.49 2.63 17.44
N PRO A 100 -1.35 3.23 17.78
CA PRO A 100 -1.26 4.06 18.99
C PRO A 100 -2.16 5.29 18.88
N PRO A 101 -2.50 5.96 19.98
CA PRO A 101 -3.18 7.25 20.00
C PRO A 101 -2.50 8.27 19.09
N LYS A 102 -3.30 9.21 18.55
CA LYS A 102 -2.86 10.13 17.51
C LYS A 102 -1.64 10.97 17.94
N ASP A 103 -1.67 11.52 19.13
CA ASP A 103 -0.59 12.32 19.72
C ASP A 103 0.73 11.54 19.83
N ILE A 104 0.65 10.30 20.29
CA ILE A 104 1.79 9.37 20.36
C ILE A 104 2.31 9.03 18.96
N LEU A 105 1.41 8.80 18.00
CA LEU A 105 1.80 8.50 16.64
C LEU A 105 2.49 9.69 15.96
N ASP A 106 1.92 10.89 16.10
CA ASP A 106 2.45 12.13 15.55
C ASP A 106 3.86 12.43 16.13
N ALA A 107 4.04 12.25 17.45
CA ALA A 107 5.34 12.38 18.10
C ALA A 107 6.37 11.36 17.57
N LYS A 108 5.98 10.11 17.40
CA LYS A 108 6.85 9.06 16.82
C LYS A 108 7.22 9.36 15.37
N ILE A 109 6.28 9.88 14.57
CA ILE A 109 6.56 10.28 13.18
C ILE A 109 7.60 11.39 13.17
N LYS A 110 7.42 12.42 14.01
CA LYS A 110 8.37 13.53 14.13
C LYS A 110 9.75 13.06 14.52
N ALA A 111 9.86 12.31 15.62
CA ALA A 111 11.14 11.79 16.10
C ALA A 111 11.85 10.92 15.05
N ARG A 112 11.11 10.10 14.30
CA ARG A 112 11.67 9.30 13.20
C ARG A 112 12.23 10.18 12.08
N LEU A 113 11.52 11.22 11.70
CA LEU A 113 11.98 12.14 10.66
C LEU A 113 13.23 12.90 11.10
N ASP A 114 13.24 13.41 12.35
CA ASP A 114 14.38 14.10 12.91
C ASP A 114 15.63 13.18 12.93
N ALA A 115 15.47 11.91 13.35
CA ALA A 115 16.55 10.93 13.33
C ALA A 115 17.06 10.67 11.89
N ARG A 116 16.18 10.50 10.92
CA ARG A 116 16.56 10.28 9.51
C ARG A 116 17.27 11.48 8.89
N PHE A 117 16.88 12.69 9.26
CA PHE A 117 17.63 13.89 8.86
C PHE A 117 19.04 13.89 9.44
N ALA A 118 19.17 13.54 10.72
CA ALA A 118 20.49 13.44 11.36
C ALA A 118 21.37 12.32 10.77
N GLU A 119 20.77 11.23 10.29
CA GLU A 119 21.45 10.14 9.58
C GLU A 119 21.87 10.49 8.15
N GLY A 120 21.52 11.69 7.65
CA GLY A 120 21.97 12.18 6.35
C GLY A 120 21.03 11.89 5.19
N MET A 121 19.73 11.80 5.43
CA MET A 121 18.72 11.53 4.38
C MET A 121 18.77 12.55 3.21
N ILE A 122 19.11 13.82 3.48
CA ILE A 122 19.27 14.83 2.42
C ILE A 122 20.47 14.47 1.52
N ASN A 123 21.57 14.04 2.12
CA ASN A 123 22.78 13.64 1.39
C ASN A 123 22.54 12.36 0.57
N GLU A 124 21.70 11.44 1.05
CA GLU A 124 21.30 10.25 0.29
C GLU A 124 20.60 10.64 -1.02
N VAL A 125 19.62 11.57 -0.97
CA VAL A 125 18.90 12.03 -2.16
C VAL A 125 19.82 12.78 -3.12
N ALA A 126 20.72 13.63 -2.61
CA ALA A 126 21.70 14.34 -3.42
C ALA A 126 22.64 13.36 -4.14
N ARG A 127 23.13 12.33 -3.45
CA ARG A 127 23.98 11.28 -4.02
C ARG A 127 23.24 10.49 -5.11
N LEU A 128 22.02 10.06 -4.88
CA LEU A 128 21.23 9.34 -5.88
C LEU A 128 21.05 10.17 -7.16
N HIS A 129 20.84 11.48 -7.03
CA HIS A 129 20.78 12.36 -8.20
C HIS A 129 22.13 12.44 -8.91
N ALA A 130 23.23 12.58 -8.19
CA ALA A 130 24.58 12.56 -8.76
C ALA A 130 24.90 11.22 -9.47
N GLU A 131 24.33 10.12 -9.02
CA GLU A 131 24.40 8.78 -9.64
C GLU A 131 23.38 8.61 -10.80
N SER A 132 22.89 9.71 -11.37
CA SER A 132 22.00 9.74 -12.56
C SER A 132 20.54 9.38 -12.33
N VAL A 133 20.03 9.35 -11.10
CA VAL A 133 18.58 9.25 -10.85
C VAL A 133 17.95 10.60 -11.13
N SER A 134 17.00 10.65 -12.08
CA SER A 134 16.35 11.92 -12.45
C SER A 134 15.48 12.50 -11.34
N TRP A 135 15.28 13.82 -11.34
CA TRP A 135 14.42 14.49 -10.36
C TRP A 135 12.97 14.00 -10.41
N GLU A 136 12.47 13.70 -11.61
CA GLU A 136 11.13 13.15 -11.84
C GLU A 136 11.00 11.77 -11.16
N ARG A 137 12.05 10.97 -11.22
CA ARG A 137 12.09 9.65 -10.58
C ARG A 137 12.12 9.79 -9.06
N LEU A 138 12.93 10.70 -8.52
CA LEU A 138 12.98 10.99 -7.08
C LEU A 138 11.63 11.53 -6.58
N ASP A 139 10.98 12.45 -7.29
CA ASP A 139 9.64 12.95 -6.94
C ASP A 139 8.59 11.83 -6.96
N ALA A 140 8.71 10.86 -7.89
CA ALA A 140 7.82 9.72 -8.01
C ALA A 140 7.97 8.67 -6.89
N PHE A 141 9.12 8.59 -6.21
CA PHE A 141 9.29 7.75 -5.00
C PHE A 141 8.39 8.20 -3.85
N GLY A 142 8.00 9.47 -3.84
CA GLY A 142 7.05 10.04 -2.88
C GLY A 142 7.70 10.47 -1.56
N LEU A 143 6.85 10.90 -0.62
CA LEU A 143 7.19 11.34 0.73
C LEU A 143 8.58 12.02 0.84
N GLU A 144 9.53 11.38 1.50
CA GLU A 144 10.85 11.92 1.80
C GLU A 144 11.58 12.38 0.53
N TYR A 145 11.69 11.51 -0.47
CA TYR A 145 12.43 11.80 -1.70
C TYR A 145 11.80 12.96 -2.49
N ARG A 146 10.47 13.08 -2.51
CA ARG A 146 9.76 14.18 -3.16
C ARG A 146 10.12 15.53 -2.56
N TRP A 147 9.99 15.67 -1.26
CA TRP A 147 10.18 16.95 -0.61
C TRP A 147 11.64 17.36 -0.57
N ILE A 148 12.54 16.39 -0.36
CA ILE A 148 13.98 16.63 -0.40
C ILE A 148 14.44 17.01 -1.82
N SER A 149 13.93 16.35 -2.87
CA SER A 149 14.28 16.72 -4.24
C SER A 149 13.85 18.15 -4.59
N ARG A 150 12.69 18.60 -4.10
CA ARG A 150 12.22 19.97 -4.27
C ARG A 150 13.08 20.99 -3.51
N TYR A 151 13.51 20.66 -2.32
CA TYR A 151 14.45 21.46 -1.55
C TYR A 151 15.80 21.57 -2.26
N LEU A 152 16.39 20.47 -2.69
CA LEU A 152 17.67 20.45 -3.40
C LEU A 152 17.63 21.22 -4.75
N ARG A 153 16.47 21.33 -5.35
CA ARG A 153 16.22 22.15 -6.57
C ARG A 153 15.96 23.62 -6.25
N GLY A 154 15.97 24.02 -4.99
CA GLY A 154 15.69 25.39 -4.58
C GLY A 154 14.23 25.84 -4.75
N MET A 155 13.29 24.90 -4.87
CA MET A 155 11.86 25.20 -5.05
C MET A 155 11.17 25.58 -3.74
N ILE A 156 11.69 25.09 -2.63
CA ILE A 156 11.23 25.35 -1.26
C ILE A 156 12.44 25.44 -0.33
N ASP A 157 12.30 26.08 0.82
CA ASP A 157 13.33 26.10 1.84
C ASP A 157 13.31 24.83 2.72
N GLU A 158 14.31 24.71 3.61
CA GLU A 158 14.46 23.52 4.47
C GLU A 158 13.31 23.43 5.49
N GLN A 159 12.84 24.53 6.00
CA GLN A 159 11.75 24.55 6.97
C GLN A 159 10.44 24.06 6.32
N GLU A 160 10.11 24.60 5.16
CA GLU A 160 8.94 24.18 4.40
C GLU A 160 9.03 22.70 4.01
N MET A 161 10.21 22.22 3.59
CA MET A 161 10.44 20.82 3.29
C MET A 161 10.10 19.92 4.49
N LYS A 162 10.63 20.24 5.69
CA LYS A 162 10.38 19.47 6.91
C LYS A 162 8.90 19.46 7.30
N GLU A 163 8.25 20.61 7.23
CA GLU A 163 6.82 20.75 7.54
C GLU A 163 5.95 19.93 6.57
N ARG A 164 6.17 20.07 5.27
CA ARG A 164 5.44 19.34 4.24
C ARG A 164 5.61 17.83 4.38
N LEU A 165 6.84 17.39 4.63
CA LEU A 165 7.13 15.98 4.83
C LEU A 165 6.44 15.42 6.08
N PHE A 166 6.43 16.17 7.18
CA PHE A 166 5.73 15.78 8.40
C PHE A 166 4.22 15.64 8.16
N PHE A 167 3.58 16.63 7.54
CA PHE A 167 2.15 16.58 7.22
C PHE A 167 1.80 15.44 6.27
N ASP A 168 2.58 15.21 5.23
CA ASP A 168 2.35 14.11 4.30
C ASP A 168 2.51 12.74 4.98
N SER A 169 3.44 12.62 5.95
CA SER A 169 3.61 11.39 6.74
C SER A 169 2.41 11.13 7.64
N ILE A 170 1.84 12.16 8.28
CA ILE A 170 0.58 12.04 9.04
C ILE A 170 -0.58 11.64 8.12
N HIS A 171 -0.69 12.26 6.95
CA HIS A 171 -1.73 11.91 5.98
C HIS A 171 -1.57 10.47 5.47
N TYR A 172 -0.33 9.99 5.32
CA TYR A 172 -0.07 8.60 4.97
C TYR A 172 -0.56 7.65 6.07
N ALA A 173 -0.24 7.94 7.33
CA ALA A 173 -0.72 7.16 8.47
C ALA A 173 -2.26 7.14 8.57
N LYS A 174 -2.93 8.28 8.33
CA LYS A 174 -4.41 8.35 8.26
C LYS A 174 -4.98 7.45 7.17
N ARG A 175 -4.35 7.38 5.98
CA ARG A 175 -4.77 6.49 4.90
C ARG A 175 -4.63 5.02 5.29
N GLN A 176 -3.54 4.65 5.97
CA GLN A 176 -3.36 3.29 6.50
C GLN A 176 -4.48 2.94 7.48
N MET A 177 -4.80 3.83 8.43
CA MET A 177 -5.90 3.63 9.39
C MET A 177 -7.26 3.48 8.72
N THR A 178 -7.55 4.28 7.72
CA THR A 178 -8.80 4.18 6.95
C THR A 178 -8.93 2.81 6.31
N TRP A 179 -7.84 2.29 5.76
CA TRP A 179 -7.81 0.96 5.16
C TRP A 179 -7.99 -0.14 6.23
N ILE A 180 -7.27 -0.07 7.34
CA ILE A 180 -7.36 -1.02 8.46
C ILE A 180 -8.80 -1.10 9.00
N ARG A 181 -9.44 0.05 9.27
CA ARG A 181 -10.81 0.11 9.75
C ARG A 181 -11.82 -0.44 8.74
N ARG A 182 -11.59 -0.22 7.45
CA ARG A 182 -12.44 -0.80 6.41
C ARG A 182 -12.30 -2.31 6.39
N TRP A 183 -11.08 -2.83 6.46
CA TRP A 183 -10.83 -4.27 6.47
C TRP A 183 -11.35 -4.95 7.73
N GLN A 184 -11.26 -4.31 8.88
CA GLN A 184 -11.80 -4.80 10.15
C GLN A 184 -13.30 -5.12 10.06
N LYS A 185 -14.07 -4.31 9.29
CA LYS A 185 -15.52 -4.54 9.12
C LYS A 185 -15.84 -5.86 8.40
N SER A 186 -14.95 -6.35 7.57
CA SER A 186 -15.10 -7.60 6.81
C SER A 186 -14.28 -8.76 7.38
N ASN A 187 -13.39 -8.50 8.33
CA ASN A 187 -12.50 -9.49 8.91
C ASN A 187 -12.55 -9.46 10.46
N PRO A 188 -13.34 -10.34 11.08
CA PRO A 188 -13.49 -10.36 12.54
C PRO A 188 -12.21 -10.74 13.29
N ASN A 189 -11.24 -11.38 12.63
CA ASN A 189 -9.96 -11.78 13.21
C ASN A 189 -8.91 -10.64 13.19
N LEU A 190 -9.28 -9.45 12.70
CA LEU A 190 -8.42 -8.26 12.73
C LEU A 190 -8.69 -7.44 14.00
N HIS A 191 -7.72 -7.40 14.89
CA HIS A 191 -7.76 -6.65 16.13
C HIS A 191 -6.89 -5.38 16.02
N ILE A 192 -7.49 -4.24 16.36
CA ILE A 192 -6.75 -2.97 16.45
C ILE A 192 -6.29 -2.81 17.90
N VAL A 193 -5.00 -2.67 18.10
CA VAL A 193 -4.38 -2.53 19.43
C VAL A 193 -3.54 -1.26 19.50
N ALA A 194 -3.53 -0.64 20.67
CA ALA A 194 -2.80 0.62 20.88
C ALA A 194 -1.32 0.40 21.25
N THR A 195 -1.00 -0.71 21.90
CA THR A 195 0.32 -0.97 22.45
C THR A 195 0.86 -2.35 22.06
N LYS A 196 2.17 -2.51 22.20
CA LYS A 196 2.87 -3.79 22.00
C LYS A 196 2.39 -4.86 23.01
N GLU A 197 2.19 -4.44 24.23
CA GLU A 197 1.78 -5.31 25.34
C GLU A 197 0.40 -5.91 25.07
N ALA A 198 -0.56 -5.09 24.60
CA ALA A 198 -1.88 -5.56 24.20
C ALA A 198 -1.80 -6.54 23.01
N ALA A 199 -0.91 -6.29 22.06
CA ALA A 199 -0.68 -7.21 20.95
C ALA A 199 -0.11 -8.55 21.42
N LEU A 200 0.84 -8.54 22.36
CA LEU A 200 1.42 -9.76 22.92
C LEU A 200 0.38 -10.56 23.68
N ALA A 201 -0.42 -9.92 24.54
CA ALA A 201 -1.47 -10.59 25.30
C ALA A 201 -2.49 -11.32 24.39
N LEU A 202 -2.95 -10.67 23.32
CA LEU A 202 -3.84 -11.29 22.33
C LEU A 202 -3.16 -12.45 21.60
N THR A 203 -1.86 -12.33 21.31
CA THR A 203 -1.10 -13.40 20.66
C THR A 203 -0.99 -14.63 21.56
N GLU A 204 -0.70 -14.43 22.85
CA GLU A 204 -0.63 -15.51 23.84
C GLU A 204 -1.98 -16.21 24.02
N GLU A 205 -3.06 -15.44 24.12
CA GLU A 205 -4.41 -16.00 24.22
C GLU A 205 -4.76 -16.83 22.99
N PHE A 206 -4.46 -16.32 21.81
CA PHE A 206 -4.69 -17.01 20.55
C PHE A 206 -3.90 -18.34 20.48
N LEU A 207 -2.62 -18.32 20.85
CA LEU A 207 -1.77 -19.51 20.85
C LEU A 207 -2.27 -20.57 21.84
N LYS A 208 -2.72 -20.15 23.03
CA LYS A 208 -3.29 -21.07 24.03
C LYS A 208 -4.56 -21.77 23.52
N LYS A 209 -5.44 -21.06 22.81
CA LYS A 209 -6.68 -21.60 22.26
C LYS A 209 -6.43 -22.60 21.12
N GLU A 210 -5.42 -22.34 20.29
CA GLU A 210 -5.21 -23.10 19.05
C GLU A 210 -4.19 -24.25 19.19
N ILE A 211 -3.25 -24.16 20.10
CA ILE A 211 -2.20 -25.16 20.30
C ILE A 211 -2.62 -26.19 21.37
N CYS A 212 -3.39 -25.79 22.36
CA CYS A 212 -3.80 -26.67 23.49
C CYS A 212 -4.82 -27.78 23.14
N PRO A 213 -5.72 -27.66 22.13
CA PRO A 213 -6.68 -28.75 21.84
C PRO A 213 -6.08 -29.95 21.12
N ARG A 214 -4.84 -29.88 20.59
CA ARG A 214 -4.25 -30.96 19.79
C ARG A 214 -3.49 -32.02 20.60
N THR A 215 -3.30 -31.84 21.89
CA THR A 215 -2.52 -32.78 22.72
C THR A 215 -3.35 -33.73 23.58
N LEU A 216 -4.69 -33.68 23.50
CA LEU A 216 -5.56 -34.52 24.35
C LEU A 216 -6.49 -35.50 23.61
N SER A 217 -6.29 -35.75 22.31
CA SER A 217 -7.04 -36.77 21.57
C SER A 217 -6.13 -37.85 20.97
N GLY A 218 -5.15 -38.28 21.73
CA GLY A 218 -4.24 -39.41 21.39
C GLY A 218 -4.17 -40.35 22.57
N SER A 219 -5.23 -41.12 22.79
CA SER A 219 -5.24 -42.31 23.60
C SER A 219 -6.15 -43.35 22.94
#